data_face6223fee89069f9a894a38cc64410
#
_entry.id   face6223fee89069f9a894a38cc64410
#
_cell.length_a   1.000
_cell.length_b   1.000
_cell.length_c   1.000
_cell.angle_alpha   90.00
_cell.angle_beta   90.00
_cell.angle_gamma   90.00
#
_symmetry.space_group_name_H-M   'P 1'
#
loop_
_entity.id
_entity.type
_entity.pdbx_description
1 polymer ?
#
loop_
_entity_poly.entity_id
_entity_poly.type
_entity_poly.pdbx_seq_one_letter_code
_entity_poly.pdbx_strand_id
1 'polypeptide(L)'
;MPTVTLNRIPINYVVTGSGPRVLLIMGAGSPGRVWNTYQVPALVKAGFEVVTMDNRGITNTVGIEGMSIADLAADAAALIEHLGGPAHVIGTSLGSRVVQELAITRPELVVKAIMLATTGKPYPVESALNRGQQALHHAGIDLPPAYTAAVNVLLNLSPQTLADPQKAQEWLDIFEYSAPTTTSPGIRAQTAMDRSRDRLSDLATILAPTLVVGFGDDRMTPPTQGIEVAAAIPGARYQQIEHCGHFGYLEKPDAVNALLIAFLHGHPLPTRL
;
A
#
# COMPACT_ATOMS: atom_id res chain seq x y z
N MET A 1 3.79 -18.15 -9.48
CA MET A 1 2.86 -17.73 -8.42
C MET A 1 1.56 -18.49 -8.63
N PRO A 2 0.93 -19.05 -7.60
CA PRO A 2 -0.41 -19.60 -7.74
C PRO A 2 -1.38 -18.50 -8.15
N THR A 3 -2.38 -18.88 -8.95
CA THR A 3 -3.41 -18.00 -9.45
C THR A 3 -4.77 -18.64 -9.17
N VAL A 4 -5.72 -17.84 -8.68
CA VAL A 4 -7.10 -18.26 -8.48
C VAL A 4 -8.04 -17.30 -9.20
N THR A 5 -9.13 -17.80 -9.76
CA THR A 5 -10.16 -16.94 -10.35
C THR A 5 -11.20 -16.58 -9.29
N LEU A 6 -11.21 -15.31 -8.88
CA LEU A 6 -12.17 -14.73 -7.95
C LEU A 6 -12.78 -13.48 -8.59
N ASN A 7 -14.03 -13.16 -8.31
CA ASN A 7 -14.74 -12.03 -8.92
C ASN A 7 -14.60 -11.96 -10.46
N ARG A 8 -14.50 -13.13 -11.11
CA ARG A 8 -14.29 -13.30 -12.56
C ARG A 8 -12.96 -12.77 -13.09
N ILE A 9 -11.98 -12.54 -12.21
CA ILE A 9 -10.62 -12.14 -12.59
C ILE A 9 -9.60 -13.13 -12.02
N PRO A 10 -8.45 -13.33 -12.68
CA PRO A 10 -7.33 -14.06 -12.11
C PRO A 10 -6.62 -13.20 -11.08
N ILE A 11 -6.48 -13.70 -9.84
CA ILE A 11 -5.72 -13.08 -8.76
C ILE A 11 -4.48 -13.93 -8.52
N ASN A 12 -3.31 -13.31 -8.65
CA ASN A 12 -2.05 -13.92 -8.28
C ASN A 12 -1.76 -13.65 -6.80
N TYR A 13 -1.38 -14.70 -6.07
CA TYR A 13 -1.03 -14.58 -4.67
C TYR A 13 0.08 -15.57 -4.29
N VAL A 14 0.72 -15.35 -3.15
CA VAL A 14 1.68 -16.28 -2.55
C VAL A 14 1.38 -16.37 -1.08
N VAL A 15 1.38 -17.60 -0.54
CA VAL A 15 1.28 -17.88 0.89
C VAL A 15 2.64 -18.35 1.37
N THR A 16 3.15 -17.78 2.47
CA THR A 16 4.45 -18.11 3.05
C THR A 16 4.34 -18.21 4.56
N GLY A 17 4.93 -19.22 5.15
CA GLY A 17 4.88 -19.44 6.61
C GLY A 17 3.63 -20.16 7.08
N SER A 18 3.36 -20.08 8.38
CA SER A 18 2.19 -20.70 9.03
C SER A 18 1.84 -19.90 10.29
N GLY A 19 0.59 -20.02 10.76
CA GLY A 19 0.09 -19.30 11.93
C GLY A 19 -1.07 -18.38 11.61
N PRO A 20 -1.34 -17.35 12.42
CA PRO A 20 -2.36 -16.35 12.11
C PRO A 20 -2.09 -15.67 10.77
N ARG A 21 -3.12 -15.54 9.95
CA ARG A 21 -2.97 -15.02 8.58
C ARG A 21 -2.84 -13.50 8.54
N VAL A 22 -1.89 -13.02 7.71
CA VAL A 22 -1.68 -11.61 7.40
C VAL A 22 -1.71 -11.42 5.88
N LEU A 23 -2.67 -10.65 5.38
CA LEU A 23 -2.74 -10.23 3.97
C LEU A 23 -2.02 -8.89 3.79
N LEU A 24 -1.08 -8.83 2.84
CA LEU A 24 -0.33 -7.63 2.48
C LEU A 24 -0.80 -7.08 1.12
N ILE A 25 -1.28 -5.83 1.10
CA ILE A 25 -1.83 -5.14 -0.07
C ILE A 25 -0.91 -3.98 -0.47
N MET A 26 -0.37 -4.05 -1.68
CA MET A 26 0.57 -3.05 -2.20
C MET A 26 -0.11 -1.74 -2.64
N GLY A 27 0.72 -0.71 -2.74
CA GLY A 27 0.39 0.57 -3.37
C GLY A 27 0.17 0.47 -4.89
N ALA A 28 -0.22 1.60 -5.49
CA ALA A 28 -0.47 1.69 -6.93
C ALA A 28 0.77 1.30 -7.76
N GLY A 29 0.54 0.58 -8.85
CA GLY A 29 1.58 0.22 -9.79
C GLY A 29 2.61 -0.81 -9.32
N SER A 30 2.50 -1.31 -8.08
CA SER A 30 3.51 -2.20 -7.49
C SER A 30 2.99 -3.62 -7.29
N PRO A 31 3.77 -4.65 -7.66
CA PRO A 31 3.40 -6.04 -7.44
C PRO A 31 3.59 -6.45 -5.97
N GLY A 32 2.77 -7.40 -5.52
CA GLY A 32 2.82 -7.95 -4.15
C GLY A 32 4.18 -8.50 -3.72
N ARG A 33 5.01 -8.94 -4.70
CA ARG A 33 6.37 -9.45 -4.42
C ARG A 33 7.32 -8.42 -3.78
N VAL A 34 7.02 -7.11 -3.85
CA VAL A 34 7.85 -6.08 -3.21
C VAL A 34 7.93 -6.30 -1.70
N TRP A 35 6.88 -6.80 -1.08
CA TRP A 35 6.87 -7.16 0.35
C TRP A 35 7.87 -8.26 0.73
N ASN A 36 8.32 -9.08 -0.26
CA ASN A 36 9.24 -10.19 -0.01
C ASN A 36 10.64 -9.73 0.39
N THR A 37 10.99 -8.46 0.14
CA THR A 37 12.30 -7.92 0.47
C THR A 37 12.53 -7.86 1.99
N TYR A 38 11.52 -7.41 2.76
CA TYR A 38 11.69 -7.17 4.19
C TYR A 38 10.51 -7.65 5.05
N GLN A 39 9.26 -7.37 4.66
CA GLN A 39 8.10 -7.59 5.51
C GLN A 39 7.72 -9.07 5.61
N VAL A 40 7.69 -9.78 4.49
CA VAL A 40 7.36 -11.21 4.48
C VAL A 40 8.31 -12.02 5.36
N PRO A 41 9.66 -11.93 5.20
CA PRO A 41 10.56 -12.72 6.06
C PRO A 41 10.45 -12.35 7.54
N ALA A 42 10.23 -11.07 7.87
CA ALA A 42 10.10 -10.63 9.26
C ALA A 42 8.81 -11.17 9.91
N LEU A 43 7.67 -11.09 9.21
CA LEU A 43 6.40 -11.58 9.70
C LEU A 43 6.35 -13.11 9.79
N VAL A 44 6.93 -13.82 8.82
CA VAL A 44 7.06 -15.29 8.88
C VAL A 44 7.92 -15.72 10.08
N LYS A 45 9.05 -15.04 10.30
CA LYS A 45 9.90 -15.28 11.47
C LYS A 45 9.16 -15.01 12.80
N ALA A 46 8.21 -14.08 12.78
CA ALA A 46 7.36 -13.77 13.94
C ALA A 46 6.17 -14.74 14.10
N GLY A 47 6.05 -15.78 13.28
CA GLY A 47 5.05 -16.84 13.42
C GLY A 47 3.73 -16.56 12.72
N PHE A 48 3.71 -15.75 11.66
CA PHE A 48 2.53 -15.48 10.84
C PHE A 48 2.56 -16.27 9.52
N GLU A 49 1.37 -16.63 9.06
CA GLU A 49 1.14 -17.01 7.67
C GLU A 49 0.92 -15.72 6.87
N VAL A 50 1.83 -15.42 5.95
CA VAL A 50 1.82 -14.17 5.18
C VAL A 50 1.34 -14.43 3.76
N VAL A 51 0.33 -13.68 3.34
CA VAL A 51 -0.22 -13.71 1.99
C VAL A 51 0.13 -12.39 1.30
N THR A 52 0.79 -12.46 0.15
CA THR A 52 0.97 -11.33 -0.76
C THR A 52 0.09 -11.54 -1.98
N MET A 53 -0.53 -10.48 -2.48
CA MET A 53 -1.34 -10.52 -3.69
C MET A 53 -0.97 -9.39 -4.65
N ASP A 54 -1.22 -9.61 -5.94
CA ASP A 54 -1.18 -8.55 -6.93
C ASP A 54 -2.56 -7.92 -7.05
N ASN A 55 -2.62 -6.61 -6.86
CA ASN A 55 -3.85 -5.85 -7.10
C ASN A 55 -4.26 -5.97 -8.58
N ARG A 56 -5.57 -5.91 -8.84
CA ARG A 56 -6.14 -5.85 -10.19
C ARG A 56 -5.39 -4.81 -11.04
N GLY A 57 -5.00 -5.20 -12.25
CA GLY A 57 -4.24 -4.36 -13.19
C GLY A 57 -2.71 -4.50 -13.09
N ILE A 58 -2.15 -5.23 -12.11
CA ILE A 58 -0.69 -5.41 -12.00
C ILE A 58 -0.18 -6.48 -12.98
N THR A 59 -0.71 -7.69 -12.90
CA THR A 59 -0.23 -8.84 -13.71
C THR A 59 -1.18 -9.22 -14.84
N ASN A 60 -2.41 -8.73 -14.81
CA ASN A 60 -3.40 -8.98 -15.85
C ASN A 60 -4.26 -7.73 -16.09
N THR A 61 -4.95 -7.70 -17.21
CA THR A 61 -5.79 -6.59 -17.64
C THR A 61 -7.29 -6.92 -17.64
N VAL A 62 -7.67 -8.05 -17.04
CA VAL A 62 -9.08 -8.45 -16.93
C VAL A 62 -9.76 -7.59 -15.85
N GLY A 63 -10.93 -7.02 -16.18
CA GLY A 63 -11.74 -6.28 -15.24
C GLY A 63 -11.14 -4.96 -14.75
N ILE A 64 -10.28 -4.33 -15.54
CA ILE A 64 -9.65 -3.03 -15.21
C ILE A 64 -10.49 -1.83 -15.67
N GLU A 65 -11.42 -2.02 -16.58
CA GLU A 65 -12.27 -0.94 -17.11
C GLU A 65 -13.18 -0.40 -16.02
N GLY A 66 -13.06 0.90 -15.74
CA GLY A 66 -13.85 1.56 -14.70
C GLY A 66 -13.63 1.04 -13.27
N MET A 67 -12.53 0.31 -13.01
CA MET A 67 -12.26 -0.24 -11.68
C MET A 67 -12.16 0.85 -10.61
N SER A 68 -12.53 0.48 -9.39
CA SER A 68 -12.57 1.34 -8.21
C SER A 68 -11.80 0.74 -7.04
N ILE A 69 -11.62 1.52 -5.97
CA ILE A 69 -11.08 0.99 -4.70
C ILE A 69 -11.99 -0.10 -4.11
N ALA A 70 -13.31 0.01 -4.31
CA ALA A 70 -14.26 -1.01 -3.86
C ALA A 70 -14.05 -2.35 -4.58
N ASP A 71 -13.69 -2.34 -5.87
CA ASP A 71 -13.37 -3.56 -6.61
C ASP A 71 -12.10 -4.22 -6.05
N LEU A 72 -11.06 -3.43 -5.74
CA LEU A 72 -9.83 -3.95 -5.12
C LEU A 72 -10.11 -4.54 -3.72
N ALA A 73 -10.98 -3.90 -2.95
CA ALA A 73 -11.40 -4.41 -1.64
C ALA A 73 -12.22 -5.71 -1.76
N ALA A 74 -13.10 -5.79 -2.75
CA ALA A 74 -13.84 -7.01 -3.04
C ALA A 74 -12.92 -8.16 -3.47
N ASP A 75 -11.85 -7.89 -4.21
CA ASP A 75 -10.85 -8.90 -4.58
C ASP A 75 -10.07 -9.39 -3.35
N ALA A 76 -9.68 -8.48 -2.46
CA ALA A 76 -9.03 -8.84 -1.20
C ALA A 76 -9.96 -9.66 -0.30
N ALA A 77 -11.25 -9.28 -0.20
CA ALA A 77 -12.26 -10.02 0.54
C ALA A 77 -12.43 -11.44 0.01
N ALA A 78 -12.59 -11.59 -1.31
CA ALA A 78 -12.75 -12.89 -1.95
C ALA A 78 -11.50 -13.78 -1.75
N LEU A 79 -10.29 -13.21 -1.74
CA LEU A 79 -9.07 -13.96 -1.45
C LEU A 79 -9.02 -14.41 0.02
N ILE A 80 -9.40 -13.56 0.98
CA ILE A 80 -9.49 -13.91 2.40
C ILE A 80 -10.47 -15.08 2.61
N GLU A 81 -11.66 -15.00 1.99
CA GLU A 81 -12.67 -16.07 2.05
C GLU A 81 -12.17 -17.37 1.41
N HIS A 82 -11.54 -17.27 0.22
CA HIS A 82 -10.96 -18.43 -0.47
C HIS A 82 -9.91 -19.15 0.37
N LEU A 83 -9.15 -18.41 1.18
CA LEU A 83 -8.13 -18.94 2.06
C LEU A 83 -8.68 -19.43 3.41
N GLY A 84 -10.00 -19.34 3.65
CA GLY A 84 -10.70 -20.01 4.76
C GLY A 84 -10.98 -19.15 5.98
N GLY A 85 -10.98 -17.81 5.88
CA GLY A 85 -11.50 -16.98 6.97
C GLY A 85 -10.71 -15.70 7.26
N PRO A 86 -11.12 -14.96 8.32
CA PRO A 86 -10.61 -13.64 8.63
C PRO A 86 -9.09 -13.56 8.75
N ALA A 87 -8.52 -12.43 8.37
CA ALA A 87 -7.09 -12.17 8.38
C ALA A 87 -6.77 -10.80 9.02
N HIS A 88 -5.54 -10.65 9.50
CA HIS A 88 -4.96 -9.33 9.66
C HIS A 88 -4.69 -8.75 8.27
N VAL A 89 -4.93 -7.45 8.07
CA VAL A 89 -4.75 -6.82 6.77
C VAL A 89 -3.83 -5.61 6.89
N ILE A 90 -2.79 -5.58 6.06
CA ILE A 90 -1.80 -4.49 6.02
C ILE A 90 -1.80 -3.92 4.61
N GLY A 91 -1.90 -2.61 4.47
CA GLY A 91 -1.82 -1.94 3.18
C GLY A 91 -0.95 -0.70 3.20
N THR A 92 -0.31 -0.39 2.08
CA THR A 92 0.45 0.85 1.90
C THR A 92 -0.13 1.70 0.76
N SER A 93 -0.20 3.03 0.93
CA SER A 93 -0.66 3.96 -0.10
C SER A 93 -2.05 3.58 -0.64
N LEU A 94 -2.21 3.25 -1.92
CA LEU A 94 -3.46 2.71 -2.46
C LEU A 94 -3.94 1.48 -1.68
N GLY A 95 -3.03 0.57 -1.32
CA GLY A 95 -3.36 -0.60 -0.51
C GLY A 95 -3.92 -0.25 0.86
N SER A 96 -3.50 0.85 1.47
CA SER A 96 -4.09 1.32 2.72
C SER A 96 -5.54 1.79 2.56
N ARG A 97 -5.88 2.39 1.41
CA ARG A 97 -7.27 2.75 1.08
C ARG A 97 -8.13 1.52 0.80
N VAL A 98 -7.52 0.47 0.23
CA VAL A 98 -8.19 -0.85 0.09
C VAL A 98 -8.48 -1.45 1.47
N VAL A 99 -7.54 -1.35 2.42
CA VAL A 99 -7.76 -1.78 3.82
C VAL A 99 -8.89 -0.99 4.48
N GLN A 100 -8.96 0.34 4.27
CA GLN A 100 -10.08 1.15 4.76
C GLN A 100 -11.41 0.63 4.22
N GLU A 101 -11.51 0.49 2.89
CA GLU A 101 -12.74 0.03 2.23
C GLU A 101 -13.15 -1.37 2.70
N LEU A 102 -12.21 -2.29 2.80
CA LEU A 102 -12.43 -3.65 3.29
C LEU A 102 -12.93 -3.64 4.74
N ALA A 103 -12.31 -2.86 5.61
CA ALA A 103 -12.69 -2.79 7.02
C ALA A 103 -14.07 -2.14 7.24
N ILE A 104 -14.52 -1.27 6.32
CA ILE A 104 -15.86 -0.68 6.34
C ILE A 104 -16.90 -1.65 5.81
N THR A 105 -16.63 -2.29 4.67
CA THR A 105 -17.64 -3.06 3.92
C THR A 105 -17.72 -4.52 4.33
N ARG A 106 -16.63 -5.09 4.86
CA ARG A 106 -16.50 -6.48 5.28
C ARG A 106 -15.76 -6.61 6.63
N PRO A 107 -16.29 -5.95 7.68
CA PRO A 107 -15.63 -5.91 8.99
C PRO A 107 -15.37 -7.32 9.58
N GLU A 108 -16.20 -8.29 9.25
CA GLU A 108 -16.07 -9.68 9.70
C GLU A 108 -14.83 -10.40 9.15
N LEU A 109 -14.24 -9.89 8.07
CA LEU A 109 -13.04 -10.45 7.46
C LEU A 109 -11.74 -9.85 7.99
N VAL A 110 -11.82 -8.78 8.79
CA VAL A 110 -10.64 -8.01 9.24
C VAL A 110 -10.42 -8.19 10.74
N VAL A 111 -9.40 -8.96 11.12
CA VAL A 111 -9.02 -9.18 12.52
C VAL A 111 -8.32 -7.95 13.11
N LYS A 112 -7.36 -7.40 12.40
CA LYS A 112 -6.68 -6.12 12.69
C LYS A 112 -6.34 -5.44 11.38
N ALA A 113 -6.38 -4.11 11.35
CA ALA A 113 -6.04 -3.29 10.20
C ALA A 113 -4.77 -2.49 10.45
N ILE A 114 -3.84 -2.48 9.49
CA ILE A 114 -2.65 -1.62 9.52
C ILE A 114 -2.59 -0.84 8.21
N MET A 115 -2.49 0.48 8.31
CA MET A 115 -2.51 1.41 7.19
C MET A 115 -1.21 2.22 7.18
N LEU A 116 -0.35 1.97 6.18
CA LEU A 116 0.91 2.69 5.99
C LEU A 116 0.72 3.77 4.93
N ALA A 117 1.30 4.96 5.13
CA ALA A 117 1.27 6.04 4.14
C ALA A 117 -0.15 6.28 3.58
N THR A 118 -1.09 6.62 4.44
CA THR A 118 -2.53 6.62 4.14
C THR A 118 -3.13 8.02 4.12
N THR A 119 -4.26 8.14 3.43
CA THR A 119 -5.12 9.34 3.42
C THR A 119 -6.60 8.94 3.44
N GLY A 120 -7.46 9.77 4.03
CA GLY A 120 -8.92 9.54 4.09
C GLY A 120 -9.73 10.40 3.13
N LYS A 121 -9.13 11.43 2.53
CA LYS A 121 -9.79 12.38 1.62
C LYS A 121 -8.82 12.85 0.52
N PRO A 122 -9.32 13.48 -0.56
CA PRO A 122 -8.45 14.05 -1.59
C PRO A 122 -7.68 15.27 -1.06
N TYR A 123 -6.41 15.38 -1.47
CA TYR A 123 -5.57 16.55 -1.20
C TYR A 123 -5.14 17.21 -2.51
N PRO A 124 -4.96 18.55 -2.53
CA PRO A 124 -4.72 19.30 -3.77
C PRO A 124 -3.50 18.82 -4.56
N VAL A 125 -2.38 18.56 -3.88
CA VAL A 125 -1.12 18.17 -4.55
C VAL A 125 -1.23 16.74 -5.12
N GLU A 126 -1.72 15.78 -4.34
CA GLU A 126 -1.97 14.42 -4.82
C GLU A 126 -2.93 14.42 -6.01
N SER A 127 -4.02 15.16 -5.90
CA SER A 127 -5.02 15.28 -6.96
C SER A 127 -4.44 15.91 -8.23
N ALA A 128 -3.57 16.93 -8.11
CA ALA A 128 -2.89 17.56 -9.24
C ALA A 128 -1.92 16.60 -9.92
N LEU A 129 -1.14 15.85 -9.14
CA LEU A 129 -0.22 14.85 -9.67
C LEU A 129 -0.96 13.75 -10.43
N ASN A 130 -2.05 13.23 -9.85
CA ASN A 130 -2.91 12.24 -10.51
C ASN A 130 -3.48 12.76 -11.85
N ARG A 131 -4.02 13.99 -11.88
CA ARG A 131 -4.51 14.60 -13.12
C ARG A 131 -3.40 14.74 -14.17
N GLY A 132 -2.19 15.15 -13.74
CA GLY A 132 -1.02 15.25 -14.64
C GLY A 132 -0.64 13.90 -15.24
N GLN A 133 -0.59 12.84 -14.44
CA GLN A 133 -0.32 11.48 -14.92
C GLN A 133 -1.42 10.99 -15.90
N GLN A 134 -2.70 11.23 -15.57
CA GLN A 134 -3.79 10.89 -16.49
C GLN A 134 -3.68 11.65 -17.82
N ALA A 135 -3.34 12.94 -17.78
CA ALA A 135 -3.14 13.74 -19.00
C ALA A 135 -2.02 13.17 -19.88
N LEU A 136 -0.89 12.78 -19.30
CA LEU A 136 0.19 12.09 -20.03
C LEU A 136 -0.32 10.78 -20.68
N HIS A 137 -1.05 9.98 -19.92
CA HIS A 137 -1.61 8.71 -20.43
C HIS A 137 -2.61 8.93 -21.57
N HIS A 138 -3.50 9.92 -21.45
CA HIS A 138 -4.47 10.25 -22.53
C HIS A 138 -3.78 10.79 -23.78
N ALA A 139 -2.69 11.53 -23.62
CA ALA A 139 -1.87 12.01 -24.75
C ALA A 139 -0.98 10.93 -25.37
N GLY A 140 -0.95 9.71 -24.80
CA GLY A 140 -0.06 8.63 -25.26
C GLY A 140 1.41 8.91 -25.01
N ILE A 141 1.73 9.78 -24.03
CA ILE A 141 3.10 10.16 -23.71
C ILE A 141 3.62 9.25 -22.61
N ASP A 142 4.63 8.45 -22.95
CA ASP A 142 5.45 7.73 -21.96
C ASP A 142 6.75 8.52 -21.73
N LEU A 143 7.06 8.79 -20.47
CA LEU A 143 8.27 9.52 -20.10
C LEU A 143 9.51 8.61 -20.18
N PRO A 144 10.70 9.15 -20.51
CA PRO A 144 11.93 8.36 -20.49
C PRO A 144 12.15 7.67 -19.14
N PRO A 145 12.60 6.39 -19.10
CA PRO A 145 12.83 5.64 -17.86
C PRO A 145 13.68 6.39 -16.84
N ALA A 146 14.79 7.01 -17.27
CA ALA A 146 15.64 7.80 -16.38
C ALA A 146 14.91 9.00 -15.73
N TYR A 147 14.04 9.70 -16.48
CA TYR A 147 13.23 10.78 -15.94
C TYR A 147 12.19 10.26 -14.95
N THR A 148 11.51 9.16 -15.29
CA THR A 148 10.54 8.50 -14.43
C THR A 148 11.19 8.03 -13.12
N ALA A 149 12.39 7.44 -13.20
CA ALA A 149 13.18 7.04 -12.04
C ALA A 149 13.52 8.23 -11.14
N ALA A 150 14.03 9.32 -11.72
CA ALA A 150 14.39 10.54 -10.97
C ALA A 150 13.16 11.15 -10.25
N VAL A 151 12.00 11.23 -10.92
CA VAL A 151 10.77 11.73 -10.31
C VAL A 151 10.29 10.81 -9.19
N ASN A 152 10.32 9.49 -9.39
CA ASN A 152 9.93 8.53 -8.36
C ASN A 152 10.83 8.62 -7.12
N VAL A 153 12.14 8.69 -7.31
CA VAL A 153 13.11 8.85 -6.22
C VAL A 153 12.84 10.14 -5.43
N LEU A 154 12.65 11.27 -6.12
CA LEU A 154 12.36 12.56 -5.48
C LEU A 154 11.04 12.59 -4.71
N LEU A 155 10.01 11.89 -5.19
CA LEU A 155 8.69 11.89 -4.57
C LEU A 155 8.57 10.91 -3.40
N ASN A 156 9.27 9.77 -3.47
CA ASN A 156 9.00 8.66 -2.57
C ASN A 156 10.09 8.41 -1.52
N LEU A 157 11.28 9.01 -1.66
CA LEU A 157 12.38 8.81 -0.70
C LEU A 157 12.61 10.06 0.16
N SER A 158 13.20 9.84 1.33
CA SER A 158 13.54 10.92 2.27
C SER A 158 14.70 11.77 1.77
N PRO A 159 14.76 13.06 2.15
CA PRO A 159 15.95 13.89 1.91
C PRO A 159 17.23 13.27 2.46
N GLN A 160 17.15 12.55 3.57
CA GLN A 160 18.31 11.88 4.17
C GLN A 160 18.86 10.76 3.27
N THR A 161 17.99 9.94 2.69
CA THR A 161 18.39 8.90 1.72
C THR A 161 18.99 9.53 0.47
N LEU A 162 18.40 10.63 -0.03
CA LEU A 162 18.86 11.34 -1.22
C LEU A 162 20.17 12.10 -1.01
N ALA A 163 20.50 12.50 0.21
CA ALA A 163 21.76 13.15 0.55
C ALA A 163 22.96 12.20 0.55
N ASP A 164 22.75 10.88 0.58
CA ASP A 164 23.77 9.86 0.42
C ASP A 164 23.90 9.50 -1.08
N PRO A 165 25.00 9.89 -1.76
CA PRO A 165 25.12 9.69 -3.21
C PRO A 165 25.08 8.22 -3.63
N GLN A 166 25.60 7.32 -2.79
CA GLN A 166 25.59 5.89 -3.11
C GLN A 166 24.18 5.32 -3.03
N LYS A 167 23.44 5.60 -1.96
CA LYS A 167 22.05 5.16 -1.81
C LYS A 167 21.15 5.78 -2.87
N ALA A 168 21.33 7.06 -3.18
CA ALA A 168 20.57 7.73 -4.22
C ALA A 168 20.77 7.04 -5.58
N GLN A 169 22.02 6.67 -5.91
CA GLN A 169 22.34 5.95 -7.15
C GLN A 169 21.73 4.55 -7.16
N GLU A 170 21.84 3.78 -6.07
CA GLU A 170 21.23 2.45 -5.95
C GLU A 170 19.70 2.51 -6.20
N TRP A 171 19.02 3.51 -5.64
CA TRP A 171 17.59 3.69 -5.87
C TRP A 171 17.26 4.11 -7.30
N LEU A 172 18.06 5.01 -7.90
CA LEU A 172 17.89 5.38 -9.32
C LEU A 172 18.02 4.16 -10.22
N ASP A 173 19.05 3.34 -10.01
CA ASP A 173 19.29 2.12 -10.78
C ASP A 173 18.13 1.12 -10.65
N ILE A 174 17.59 0.92 -9.43
CA ILE A 174 16.43 0.06 -9.17
C ILE A 174 15.20 0.57 -9.93
N PHE A 175 14.90 1.87 -9.84
CA PHE A 175 13.74 2.45 -10.49
C PHE A 175 13.90 2.49 -12.01
N GLU A 176 15.06 2.83 -12.53
CA GLU A 176 15.30 2.86 -13.97
C GLU A 176 15.24 1.45 -14.58
N TYR A 177 15.86 0.45 -13.92
CA TYR A 177 15.78 -0.95 -14.36
C TYR A 177 14.36 -1.50 -14.33
N SER A 178 13.56 -1.11 -13.33
CA SER A 178 12.18 -1.59 -13.18
C SER A 178 11.15 -0.75 -13.94
N ALA A 179 11.53 0.42 -14.47
CA ALA A 179 10.62 1.28 -15.22
C ALA A 179 10.24 0.63 -16.55
N PRO A 180 8.96 0.39 -16.82
CA PRO A 180 8.54 -0.11 -18.13
C PRO A 180 8.75 0.99 -19.17
N THR A 181 9.12 0.59 -20.39
CA THR A 181 9.20 1.52 -21.54
C THR A 181 7.84 2.10 -21.93
N THR A 182 6.77 1.39 -21.57
CA THR A 182 5.38 1.83 -21.76
C THR A 182 4.56 1.49 -20.55
N THR A 183 3.82 2.46 -20.00
CA THR A 183 2.95 2.23 -18.86
C THR A 183 1.83 1.24 -19.21
N SER A 184 1.71 0.16 -18.44
CA SER A 184 0.71 -0.88 -18.72
C SER A 184 -0.73 -0.35 -18.61
N PRO A 185 -1.69 -0.93 -19.37
CA PRO A 185 -3.10 -0.56 -19.26
C PRO A 185 -3.64 -0.65 -17.84
N GLY A 186 -3.20 -1.63 -17.05
CA GLY A 186 -3.63 -1.81 -15.66
C GLY A 186 -3.11 -0.72 -14.73
N ILE A 187 -1.87 -0.27 -14.88
CA ILE A 187 -1.33 0.87 -14.11
C ILE A 187 -2.07 2.16 -14.48
N ARG A 188 -2.36 2.38 -15.78
CA ARG A 188 -3.19 3.51 -16.24
C ARG A 188 -4.57 3.48 -15.58
N ALA A 189 -5.22 2.31 -15.54
CA ALA A 189 -6.51 2.15 -14.89
C ALA A 189 -6.46 2.41 -13.38
N GLN A 190 -5.41 1.94 -12.68
CA GLN A 190 -5.21 2.28 -11.26
C GLN A 190 -5.03 3.80 -11.03
N THR A 191 -4.32 4.49 -11.93
CA THR A 191 -4.15 5.95 -11.86
C THR A 191 -5.46 6.69 -12.14
N ALA A 192 -6.33 6.13 -13.00
CA ALA A 192 -7.61 6.72 -13.39
C ALA A 192 -8.73 6.51 -12.37
N MET A 193 -8.53 5.66 -11.34
CA MET A 193 -9.56 5.46 -10.30
C MET A 193 -9.98 6.77 -9.65
N ASP A 194 -11.29 6.94 -9.45
CA ASP A 194 -11.83 8.07 -8.70
C ASP A 194 -11.44 7.99 -7.22
N ARG A 195 -10.77 9.05 -6.75
CA ARG A 195 -10.33 9.24 -5.36
C ARG A 195 -10.86 10.57 -4.78
N SER A 196 -11.86 11.16 -5.42
CA SER A 196 -12.37 12.47 -5.07
C SER A 196 -13.23 12.48 -3.80
N ARG A 197 -13.72 11.32 -3.35
CA ARG A 197 -14.61 11.22 -2.19
C ARG A 197 -13.84 11.39 -0.88
N ASP A 198 -14.33 12.26 0.00
CA ASP A 198 -13.95 12.32 1.42
C ASP A 198 -14.58 11.11 2.14
N ARG A 199 -13.74 10.30 2.78
CA ARG A 199 -14.11 9.07 3.49
C ARG A 199 -13.96 9.17 5.00
N LEU A 200 -13.51 10.32 5.54
CA LEU A 200 -13.23 10.44 6.96
C LEU A 200 -14.43 10.09 7.85
N SER A 201 -15.65 10.48 7.43
CA SER A 201 -16.87 10.10 8.17
C SER A 201 -17.16 8.60 8.13
N ASP A 202 -16.85 7.92 7.01
CA ASP A 202 -17.09 6.49 6.86
C ASP A 202 -16.12 5.68 7.75
N LEU A 203 -14.90 6.20 8.00
CA LEU A 203 -13.89 5.55 8.84
C LEU A 203 -14.36 5.35 10.29
N ALA A 204 -15.32 6.14 10.76
CA ALA A 204 -15.91 5.99 12.09
C ALA A 204 -16.64 4.64 12.29
N THR A 205 -16.95 3.92 11.20
CA THR A 205 -17.60 2.60 11.25
C THR A 205 -16.61 1.44 11.36
N ILE A 206 -15.32 1.69 11.27
CA ILE A 206 -14.29 0.63 11.38
C ILE A 206 -14.25 0.10 12.81
N LEU A 207 -14.50 -1.21 12.97
CA LEU A 207 -14.53 -1.90 14.26
C LEU A 207 -13.21 -2.61 14.59
N ALA A 208 -12.44 -2.97 13.58
CA ALA A 208 -11.18 -3.69 13.76
C ALA A 208 -10.15 -2.82 14.49
N PRO A 209 -9.39 -3.36 15.47
CA PRO A 209 -8.24 -2.66 16.02
C PRO A 209 -7.32 -2.17 14.91
N THR A 210 -7.04 -0.87 14.88
CA THR A 210 -6.36 -0.22 13.77
C THR A 210 -5.07 0.47 14.20
N LEU A 211 -4.00 0.29 13.41
CA LEU A 211 -2.76 1.04 13.48
C LEU A 211 -2.57 1.83 12.18
N VAL A 212 -2.34 3.11 12.29
CA VAL A 212 -1.92 3.98 11.20
C VAL A 212 -0.46 4.35 11.38
N VAL A 213 0.34 4.16 10.33
CA VAL A 213 1.77 4.50 10.33
C VAL A 213 2.03 5.57 9.28
N GLY A 214 2.48 6.73 9.72
CA GLY A 214 2.97 7.81 8.87
C GLY A 214 4.49 7.77 8.73
N PHE A 215 5.01 8.33 7.63
CA PHE A 215 6.43 8.48 7.37
C PHE A 215 6.79 9.96 7.37
N GLY A 216 7.78 10.38 8.18
CA GLY A 216 8.04 11.78 8.51
C GLY A 216 8.31 12.69 7.30
N ASP A 217 8.98 12.15 6.28
CA ASP A 217 9.34 12.88 5.06
C ASP A 217 8.44 12.53 3.85
N ASP A 218 7.30 11.88 4.07
CA ASP A 218 6.38 11.50 3.00
C ASP A 218 5.73 12.74 2.37
N ARG A 219 5.99 12.95 1.08
CA ARG A 219 5.44 14.06 0.29
C ARG A 219 4.17 13.67 -0.46
N MET A 220 3.94 12.36 -0.64
CA MET A 220 2.76 11.84 -1.35
C MET A 220 1.55 11.81 -0.42
N THR A 221 1.74 11.28 0.79
CA THR A 221 0.75 11.23 1.87
C THR A 221 1.39 11.73 3.17
N PRO A 222 1.54 13.06 3.34
CA PRO A 222 2.17 13.64 4.51
C PRO A 222 1.59 13.11 5.83
N PRO A 223 2.39 13.04 6.92
CA PRO A 223 1.98 12.49 8.21
C PRO A 223 0.65 13.04 8.75
N THR A 224 0.34 14.31 8.46
CA THR A 224 -0.92 14.94 8.85
C THR A 224 -2.15 14.21 8.32
N GLN A 225 -2.06 13.63 7.13
CA GLN A 225 -3.15 12.86 6.52
C GLN A 225 -3.40 11.55 7.27
N GLY A 226 -2.32 10.86 7.66
CA GLY A 226 -2.41 9.67 8.50
C GLY A 226 -2.97 9.96 9.89
N ILE A 227 -2.60 11.10 10.48
CA ILE A 227 -3.15 11.57 11.76
C ILE A 227 -4.66 11.80 11.65
N GLU A 228 -5.14 12.44 10.56
CA GLU A 228 -6.58 12.62 10.33
C GLU A 228 -7.32 11.27 10.20
N VAL A 229 -6.73 10.31 9.49
CA VAL A 229 -7.30 8.95 9.37
C VAL A 229 -7.38 8.27 10.74
N ALA A 230 -6.30 8.31 11.53
CA ALA A 230 -6.31 7.71 12.86
C ALA A 230 -7.32 8.38 13.80
N ALA A 231 -7.45 9.70 13.72
CA ALA A 231 -8.42 10.45 14.53
C ALA A 231 -9.90 10.12 14.14
N ALA A 232 -10.14 9.73 12.89
CA ALA A 232 -11.47 9.37 12.41
C ALA A 232 -11.89 7.93 12.77
N ILE A 233 -10.95 7.04 13.12
CA ILE A 233 -11.24 5.64 13.44
C ILE A 233 -11.28 5.44 14.96
N PRO A 234 -12.39 4.96 15.54
CA PRO A 234 -12.50 4.75 16.97
C PRO A 234 -11.41 3.83 17.54
N GLY A 235 -10.64 4.30 18.51
CA GLY A 235 -9.59 3.52 19.14
C GLY A 235 -8.35 3.24 18.29
N ALA A 236 -8.23 3.84 17.12
CA ALA A 236 -7.04 3.69 16.30
C ALA A 236 -5.80 4.29 16.97
N ARG A 237 -4.66 3.68 16.70
CA ARG A 237 -3.35 4.15 17.17
C ARG A 237 -2.59 4.75 15.99
N TYR A 238 -1.89 5.86 16.21
CA TYR A 238 -0.99 6.46 15.24
C TYR A 238 0.46 6.33 15.68
N GLN A 239 1.34 6.00 14.74
CA GLN A 239 2.79 6.04 14.93
C GLN A 239 3.45 6.71 13.73
N GLN A 240 4.52 7.45 13.98
CA GLN A 240 5.31 8.08 12.93
C GLN A 240 6.73 7.53 12.96
N ILE A 241 7.27 7.22 11.78
CA ILE A 241 8.68 6.84 11.59
C ILE A 241 9.36 8.02 10.90
N GLU A 242 10.35 8.58 11.57
CA GLU A 242 11.09 9.74 11.09
C GLU A 242 12.12 9.38 10.03
N HIS A 243 12.54 10.37 9.25
CA HIS A 243 13.63 10.24 8.27
C HIS A 243 13.40 9.15 7.22
N CYS A 244 12.18 9.02 6.75
CA CYS A 244 11.81 8.18 5.61
C CYS A 244 10.64 8.80 4.85
N GLY A 245 10.63 8.60 3.53
CA GLY A 245 9.60 9.08 2.62
C GLY A 245 8.47 8.07 2.44
N HIS A 246 7.73 8.20 1.34
CA HIS A 246 6.56 7.36 1.03
C HIS A 246 6.87 5.84 1.04
N PHE A 247 8.11 5.49 0.70
CA PHE A 247 8.59 4.11 0.77
C PHE A 247 9.29 3.78 2.09
N GLY A 248 8.82 4.36 3.20
CA GLY A 248 9.38 4.11 4.53
C GLY A 248 9.48 2.63 4.91
N TYR A 249 8.59 1.78 4.39
CA TYR A 249 8.65 0.33 4.58
C TYR A 249 9.87 -0.33 3.89
N LEU A 250 10.53 0.38 2.96
CA LEU A 250 11.79 -0.02 2.32
C LEU A 250 13.00 0.76 2.87
N GLU A 251 12.83 2.04 3.23
CA GLU A 251 13.92 2.87 3.77
C GLU A 251 14.23 2.54 5.24
N LYS A 252 13.21 2.18 6.04
CA LYS A 252 13.31 1.86 7.48
C LYS A 252 12.60 0.54 7.81
N PRO A 253 12.97 -0.57 7.13
CA PRO A 253 12.24 -1.83 7.25
C PRO A 253 12.20 -2.37 8.68
N ASP A 254 13.28 -2.24 9.45
CA ASP A 254 13.35 -2.77 10.81
C ASP A 254 12.36 -2.05 11.74
N ALA A 255 12.27 -0.72 11.65
CA ALA A 255 11.33 0.08 12.43
C ALA A 255 9.88 -0.26 12.05
N VAL A 256 9.59 -0.35 10.75
CA VAL A 256 8.26 -0.75 10.25
C VAL A 256 7.92 -2.15 10.74
N ASN A 257 8.78 -3.13 10.55
CA ASN A 257 8.54 -4.52 10.95
C ASN A 257 8.33 -4.66 12.46
N ALA A 258 9.09 -3.92 13.27
CA ALA A 258 8.89 -3.90 14.73
C ALA A 258 7.49 -3.41 15.13
N LEU A 259 6.98 -2.34 14.47
CA LEU A 259 5.63 -1.85 14.69
C LEU A 259 4.57 -2.86 14.26
N LEU A 260 4.71 -3.42 13.05
CA LEU A 260 3.77 -4.41 12.52
C LEU A 260 3.65 -5.60 13.48
N ILE A 261 4.77 -6.19 13.85
CA ILE A 261 4.84 -7.39 14.70
C ILE A 261 4.28 -7.09 16.10
N ALA A 262 4.69 -5.98 16.73
CA ALA A 262 4.18 -5.61 18.04
C ALA A 262 2.66 -5.43 18.04
N PHE A 263 2.12 -4.73 17.04
CA PHE A 263 0.68 -4.51 16.94
C PHE A 263 -0.08 -5.82 16.68
N LEU A 264 0.40 -6.66 15.77
CA LEU A 264 -0.23 -7.93 15.45
C LEU A 264 -0.29 -8.86 16.66
N HIS A 265 0.77 -8.95 17.45
CA HIS A 265 0.78 -9.74 18.70
C HIS A 265 0.02 -9.09 19.86
N GLY A 266 -0.38 -7.81 19.75
CA GLY A 266 -1.03 -7.08 20.84
C GLY A 266 -0.04 -6.60 21.91
N HIS A 267 1.24 -6.50 21.58
CA HIS A 267 2.27 -5.97 22.46
C HIS A 267 2.25 -4.42 22.49
N PRO A 268 2.87 -3.79 23.50
CA PRO A 268 3.14 -2.35 23.48
C PRO A 268 3.92 -1.97 22.21
N LEU A 269 3.54 -0.83 21.60
CA LEU A 269 4.29 -0.36 20.43
C LEU A 269 5.64 0.22 20.87
N PRO A 270 6.70 0.04 20.05
CA PRO A 270 7.99 0.70 20.27
C PRO A 270 7.82 2.23 20.39
N THR A 271 8.52 2.84 21.32
CA THR A 271 8.46 4.29 21.57
C THR A 271 9.58 5.08 20.88
N ARG A 272 10.61 4.39 20.38
CA ARG A 272 11.70 4.97 19.58
C ARG A 272 11.81 4.20 18.26
N LEU A 273 11.67 4.93 17.15
CA LEU A 273 11.62 4.39 15.80
C LEU A 273 12.59 5.14 14.89
#